data_df939665f3bda6e018d6a4fd9fcaaf95
#
_entry.id   df939665f3bda6e018d6a4fd9fcaaf95
#
_cell.length_a   1.000
_cell.length_b   1.000
_cell.length_c   1.000
_cell.angle_alpha   90.00
_cell.angle_beta   90.00
_cell.angle_gamma   90.00
#
_symmetry.space_group_name_H-M   'P 1'
#
loop_
_entity.id
_entity.type
_entity.pdbx_description
1 polymer ?
#
loop_
_entity_poly.entity_id
_entity_poly.type
_entity_poly.pdbx_seq_one_letter_code
_entity_poly.pdbx_strand_id
1 'polypeptide(L)'
;MKSTKKQWEHKLHKRIYLFVCFVFTFCGYICSQEKAKVDYNYLVYLPEDYAVGNKSYPLVIYLHGGAHKGNDLNKLKKYGLPYLVEKGNEFDFIIISPQCPDDKYWSSDNWFEPLFEKIQTEYQIDTDRVYLTGISMGGYGTFIVAMDHPDKFAAIVPLCGGCNDSDTPRICTLKNIPIWAFHGTNDNLIPISETERIINALDKCKGKTKFTKLEGEGHGIQYLYETHPQIYKWMLEQSRSGVIL
;
A
#
# COMPACT_ATOMS: atom_id res chain seq x y z
N MET A 1 -85.08 57.26 34.97
CA MET A 1 -85.55 55.88 35.23
C MET A 1 -84.80 54.97 34.30
N LYS A 2 -84.17 53.93 34.82
CA LYS A 2 -83.51 52.77 34.24
C LYS A 2 -82.23 53.02 33.43
N SER A 3 -81.14 52.89 34.17
CA SER A 3 -79.79 52.49 33.79
C SER A 3 -79.73 51.22 32.99
N THR A 4 -78.91 51.20 31.97
CA THR A 4 -78.34 49.93 31.48
C THR A 4 -76.86 50.13 31.23
N LYS A 5 -76.08 49.60 32.16
CA LYS A 5 -74.64 49.45 32.04
C LYS A 5 -74.34 48.50 30.92
N LYS A 6 -73.74 48.96 29.87
CA LYS A 6 -73.13 48.07 28.83
C LYS A 6 -71.76 47.64 29.33
N GLN A 7 -71.72 46.38 29.72
CA GLN A 7 -70.53 45.71 30.14
C GLN A 7 -69.68 45.38 28.90
N TRP A 8 -68.50 45.97 28.82
CA TRP A 8 -67.53 45.69 27.80
C TRP A 8 -66.80 44.39 28.17
N GLU A 9 -67.17 43.25 27.52
CA GLU A 9 -66.40 42.06 27.64
C GLU A 9 -65.16 42.19 26.74
N HIS A 10 -64.01 42.27 27.31
CA HIS A 10 -62.75 42.11 26.65
C HIS A 10 -62.58 40.66 26.30
N LYS A 11 -62.86 40.28 25.05
CA LYS A 11 -62.46 39.00 24.48
C LYS A 11 -60.97 39.02 24.28
N LEU A 12 -60.25 38.41 25.21
CA LEU A 12 -58.86 38.11 25.12
C LEU A 12 -58.63 37.01 24.06
N HIS A 13 -58.30 37.39 22.84
CA HIS A 13 -57.91 36.44 21.84
C HIS A 13 -56.53 35.90 22.22
N LYS A 14 -56.49 34.71 22.84
CA LYS A 14 -55.30 33.92 22.98
C LYS A 14 -54.87 33.49 21.54
N ARG A 15 -53.90 34.21 20.99
CA ARG A 15 -53.16 33.77 19.83
C ARG A 15 -52.25 32.62 20.32
N ILE A 16 -52.71 31.40 20.03
CA ILE A 16 -51.88 30.20 20.15
C ILE A 16 -50.88 30.28 19.01
N TYR A 17 -49.64 30.70 19.31
CA TYR A 17 -48.52 30.52 18.40
C TYR A 17 -48.18 29.03 18.41
N LEU A 18 -48.66 28.32 17.35
CA LEU A 18 -48.19 26.99 17.08
C LEU A 18 -46.72 27.12 16.62
N PHE A 19 -45.79 26.91 17.54
CA PHE A 19 -44.38 26.71 17.20
C PHE A 19 -44.26 25.35 16.53
N VAL A 20 -44.36 25.33 15.20
CA VAL A 20 -43.97 24.15 14.42
C VAL A 20 -42.46 24.11 14.47
N CYS A 21 -41.93 23.37 15.43
CA CYS A 21 -40.52 22.97 15.40
C CYS A 21 -40.34 22.06 14.19
N PHE A 22 -39.89 22.62 13.07
CA PHE A 22 -39.32 21.84 11.97
C PHE A 22 -38.00 21.26 12.50
N VAL A 23 -38.08 20.09 13.10
CA VAL A 23 -36.91 19.26 13.33
C VAL A 23 -36.49 18.81 11.92
N PHE A 24 -35.56 19.54 11.32
CA PHE A 24 -34.77 19.04 10.22
C PHE A 24 -33.96 17.87 10.76
N THR A 25 -34.51 16.67 10.68
CA THR A 25 -33.71 15.46 10.70
C THR A 25 -32.83 15.51 9.46
N PHE A 26 -31.64 16.07 9.64
CA PHE A 26 -30.52 15.87 8.74
C PHE A 26 -30.22 14.38 8.79
N CYS A 27 -31.00 13.60 8.04
CA CYS A 27 -30.63 12.24 7.69
C CYS A 27 -29.40 12.41 6.80
N GLY A 28 -28.24 12.51 7.45
CA GLY A 28 -26.96 12.41 6.77
C GLY A 28 -26.95 11.05 6.09
N TYR A 29 -27.30 11.03 4.80
CA TYR A 29 -26.87 9.96 3.92
C TYR A 29 -25.35 9.96 4.01
N ILE A 30 -24.82 9.16 4.92
CA ILE A 30 -23.47 8.65 4.79
C ILE A 30 -23.56 7.80 3.52
N CYS A 31 -23.33 8.45 2.38
CA CYS A 31 -22.99 7.77 1.15
C CYS A 31 -21.66 7.10 1.46
N SER A 32 -21.72 5.91 2.04
CA SER A 32 -20.62 4.98 1.99
C SER A 32 -20.40 4.78 0.49
N GLN A 33 -19.47 5.54 -0.07
CA GLN A 33 -18.89 5.17 -1.35
C GLN A 33 -18.29 3.79 -1.08
N GLU A 34 -19.01 2.74 -1.47
CA GLU A 34 -18.38 1.43 -1.68
C GLU A 34 -17.24 1.73 -2.64
N LYS A 35 -16.02 1.76 -2.09
CA LYS A 35 -14.82 1.81 -2.92
C LYS A 35 -14.96 0.63 -3.86
N ALA A 36 -15.04 0.90 -5.15
CA ALA A 36 -15.11 -0.14 -6.16
C ALA A 36 -14.07 -1.19 -5.82
N LYS A 37 -14.51 -2.44 -5.64
CA LYS A 37 -13.64 -3.55 -5.26
C LYS A 37 -12.70 -3.81 -6.43
N VAL A 38 -11.50 -3.26 -6.35
CA VAL A 38 -10.48 -3.42 -7.38
C VAL A 38 -9.80 -4.75 -7.10
N ASP A 39 -10.21 -5.78 -7.83
CA ASP A 39 -9.65 -7.12 -7.68
C ASP A 39 -8.54 -7.31 -8.71
N TYR A 40 -7.28 -7.14 -8.25
CA TYR A 40 -6.11 -7.45 -9.07
C TYR A 40 -5.86 -8.96 -9.02
N ASN A 41 -5.73 -9.59 -10.19
CA ASN A 41 -5.26 -10.97 -10.27
C ASN A 41 -3.82 -11.06 -9.74
N TYR A 42 -3.48 -12.18 -9.10
CA TYR A 42 -2.15 -12.37 -8.53
C TYR A 42 -1.69 -13.84 -8.62
N LEU A 43 -0.38 -14.03 -8.61
CA LEU A 43 0.25 -15.31 -8.33
C LEU A 43 0.52 -15.41 -6.83
N VAL A 44 0.35 -16.62 -6.30
CA VAL A 44 0.74 -16.97 -4.93
C VAL A 44 1.77 -18.10 -4.96
N TYR A 45 2.79 -17.97 -4.11
CA TYR A 45 3.69 -19.05 -3.73
C TYR A 45 3.55 -19.28 -2.22
N LEU A 46 3.47 -20.54 -1.83
CA LEU A 46 3.43 -20.96 -0.43
C LEU A 46 4.69 -21.79 -0.14
N PRO A 47 5.31 -21.61 1.05
CA PRO A 47 6.43 -22.44 1.49
C PRO A 47 6.10 -23.94 1.46
N GLU A 48 7.10 -24.80 1.33
CA GLU A 48 6.92 -26.26 1.27
C GLU A 48 6.22 -26.80 2.52
N ASP A 49 6.55 -26.23 3.70
CA ASP A 49 5.97 -26.62 5.00
C ASP A 49 4.65 -25.91 5.33
N TYR A 50 4.05 -25.17 4.39
CA TYR A 50 2.85 -24.33 4.65
C TYR A 50 1.64 -25.13 5.15
N ALA A 51 1.44 -26.36 4.68
CA ALA A 51 0.31 -27.20 5.07
C ALA A 51 0.46 -27.86 6.45
N VAL A 52 1.62 -27.70 7.10
CA VAL A 52 1.96 -28.38 8.35
C VAL A 52 1.78 -27.44 9.53
N GLY A 53 0.64 -27.54 10.24
CA GLY A 53 0.40 -26.85 11.50
C GLY A 53 -0.27 -25.48 11.37
N ASN A 54 -0.26 -24.71 12.49
CA ASN A 54 -0.87 -23.38 12.61
C ASN A 54 0.19 -22.26 12.60
N LYS A 55 1.31 -22.46 11.89
CA LYS A 55 2.39 -21.47 11.79
C LYS A 55 1.96 -20.33 10.88
N SER A 56 2.19 -19.10 11.29
CA SER A 56 2.08 -17.92 10.41
C SER A 56 3.42 -17.64 9.73
N TYR A 57 3.37 -17.26 8.46
CA TYR A 57 4.53 -17.06 7.61
C TYR A 57 4.74 -15.59 7.28
N PRO A 58 6.00 -15.14 7.14
CA PRO A 58 6.29 -13.83 6.58
C PRO A 58 5.69 -13.71 5.17
N LEU A 59 5.32 -12.49 4.79
CA LEU A 59 4.76 -12.19 3.47
C LEU A 59 5.68 -11.25 2.71
N VAL A 60 6.02 -11.61 1.47
CA VAL A 60 6.66 -10.71 0.50
C VAL A 60 5.66 -10.40 -0.61
N ILE A 61 5.32 -9.13 -0.78
CA ILE A 61 4.53 -8.65 -1.90
C ILE A 61 5.50 -8.11 -2.95
N TYR A 62 5.43 -8.69 -4.17
CA TYR A 62 6.31 -8.35 -5.28
C TYR A 62 5.57 -7.57 -6.37
N LEU A 63 6.01 -6.36 -6.66
CA LEU A 63 5.46 -5.49 -7.70
C LEU A 63 6.32 -5.52 -8.96
N HIS A 64 5.74 -6.00 -10.06
CA HIS A 64 6.43 -6.09 -11.35
C HIS A 64 6.65 -4.71 -12.00
N GLY A 65 7.57 -4.65 -12.95
CA GLY A 65 7.80 -3.49 -13.82
C GLY A 65 6.77 -3.34 -14.94
N GLY A 66 6.82 -2.23 -15.67
CA GLY A 66 5.82 -1.84 -16.67
C GLY A 66 5.56 -2.87 -17.79
N ALA A 67 6.58 -3.64 -18.19
CA ALA A 67 6.46 -4.63 -19.26
C ALA A 67 5.53 -5.83 -18.94
N HIS A 68 5.16 -6.03 -17.68
CA HIS A 68 4.35 -7.18 -17.24
C HIS A 68 2.92 -6.81 -16.85
N LYS A 69 2.48 -5.60 -17.17
CA LYS A 69 1.09 -5.16 -17.06
C LYS A 69 0.16 -6.08 -17.86
N GLY A 70 -1.12 -6.08 -17.50
CA GLY A 70 -2.17 -6.79 -18.22
C GLY A 70 -3.03 -7.69 -17.37
N ASN A 71 -3.52 -8.77 -18.00
CA ASN A 71 -4.39 -9.76 -17.39
C ASN A 71 -3.92 -11.21 -17.64
N ASP A 72 -2.67 -11.39 -18.06
CA ASP A 72 -2.03 -12.69 -18.24
C ASP A 72 -0.93 -12.88 -17.20
N LEU A 73 -1.23 -13.62 -16.14
CA LEU A 73 -0.31 -13.91 -15.04
C LEU A 73 0.97 -14.63 -15.47
N ASN A 74 0.99 -15.32 -16.63
CA ASN A 74 2.21 -15.95 -17.13
C ASN A 74 3.29 -14.92 -17.51
N LYS A 75 2.91 -13.67 -17.79
CA LYS A 75 3.88 -12.59 -17.98
C LYS A 75 4.75 -12.37 -16.73
N LEU A 76 4.19 -12.54 -15.53
CA LEU A 76 4.90 -12.33 -14.26
C LEU A 76 6.04 -13.35 -14.05
N LYS A 77 5.93 -14.54 -14.64
CA LYS A 77 6.91 -15.64 -14.51
C LYS A 77 8.18 -15.44 -15.33
N LYS A 78 8.36 -14.28 -15.96
CA LYS A 78 9.50 -14.02 -16.85
C LYS A 78 10.71 -13.43 -16.14
N TYR A 79 10.55 -12.77 -14.98
CA TYR A 79 11.64 -12.34 -14.10
C TYR A 79 11.14 -12.03 -12.67
N GLY A 80 12.08 -11.71 -11.77
CA GLY A 80 11.81 -11.43 -10.36
C GLY A 80 11.39 -12.66 -9.58
N LEU A 81 10.67 -12.46 -8.48
CA LEU A 81 10.31 -13.57 -7.58
C LEU A 81 9.46 -14.66 -8.26
N PRO A 82 8.42 -14.35 -9.07
CA PRO A 82 7.66 -15.41 -9.74
C PRO A 82 8.50 -16.25 -10.72
N TYR A 83 9.51 -15.66 -11.36
CA TYR A 83 10.44 -16.39 -12.21
C TYR A 83 11.30 -17.37 -11.40
N LEU A 84 11.79 -16.95 -10.24
CA LEU A 84 12.59 -17.83 -9.38
C LEU A 84 11.76 -19.02 -8.87
N VAL A 85 10.52 -18.78 -8.48
CA VAL A 85 9.57 -19.86 -8.11
C VAL A 85 9.36 -20.82 -9.28
N GLU A 86 9.15 -20.32 -10.49
CA GLU A 86 8.97 -21.16 -11.69
C GLU A 86 10.23 -21.98 -12.01
N LYS A 87 11.41 -21.52 -11.60
CA LYS A 87 12.69 -22.23 -11.69
C LYS A 87 12.93 -23.25 -10.57
N GLY A 88 11.99 -23.38 -9.62
CA GLY A 88 12.08 -24.30 -8.50
C GLY A 88 12.86 -23.76 -7.30
N ASN A 89 13.05 -22.42 -7.20
CA ASN A 89 13.58 -21.85 -5.97
C ASN A 89 12.52 -21.91 -4.87
N GLU A 90 12.94 -22.24 -3.67
CA GLU A 90 12.11 -22.33 -2.47
C GLU A 90 12.38 -21.15 -1.56
N PHE A 91 11.35 -20.70 -0.85
CA PHE A 91 11.40 -19.58 0.09
C PHE A 91 10.64 -19.93 1.37
N ASP A 92 11.16 -19.47 2.50
CA ASP A 92 10.55 -19.65 3.84
C ASP A 92 9.44 -18.59 4.12
N PHE A 93 8.88 -17.98 3.09
CA PHE A 93 7.86 -16.94 3.18
C PHE A 93 6.84 -17.05 2.03
N ILE A 94 5.64 -16.55 2.27
CA ILE A 94 4.60 -16.44 1.24
C ILE A 94 5.00 -15.34 0.26
N ILE A 95 4.79 -15.57 -1.04
CA ILE A 95 4.96 -14.53 -2.06
C ILE A 95 3.61 -14.26 -2.71
N ILE A 96 3.20 -13.00 -2.72
CA ILE A 96 2.06 -12.51 -3.48
C ILE A 96 2.57 -11.57 -4.56
N SER A 97 2.25 -11.89 -5.80
CA SER A 97 2.65 -11.11 -6.97
C SER A 97 1.41 -10.67 -7.75
N PRO A 98 0.83 -9.49 -7.42
CA PRO A 98 -0.31 -8.96 -8.15
C PRO A 98 0.10 -8.53 -9.56
N GLN A 99 -0.87 -8.50 -10.48
CA GLN A 99 -0.68 -7.97 -11.83
C GLN A 99 -1.43 -6.65 -11.98
N CYS A 100 -0.69 -5.59 -12.26
CA CYS A 100 -1.23 -4.29 -12.58
C CYS A 100 -1.88 -4.32 -13.98
N PRO A 101 -3.13 -3.87 -14.16
CA PRO A 101 -3.78 -3.79 -15.47
C PRO A 101 -3.02 -2.90 -16.48
N ASP A 102 -3.27 -3.10 -17.78
CA ASP A 102 -2.55 -2.38 -18.85
C ASP A 102 -2.75 -0.86 -18.79
N ASP A 103 -3.93 -0.41 -18.40
CA ASP A 103 -4.32 1.00 -18.33
C ASP A 103 -4.01 1.66 -16.97
N LYS A 104 -3.38 0.93 -16.03
CA LYS A 104 -3.13 1.38 -14.66
C LYS A 104 -1.63 1.45 -14.33
N TYR A 105 -1.37 2.09 -13.19
CA TYR A 105 -0.09 2.08 -12.49
C TYR A 105 -0.35 1.64 -11.03
N TRP A 106 0.70 1.31 -10.28
CA TRP A 106 0.57 0.93 -8.86
C TRP A 106 -0.02 2.04 -7.97
N SER A 107 -0.04 3.28 -8.46
CA SER A 107 -0.63 4.46 -7.79
C SER A 107 -2.05 4.79 -8.25
N SER A 108 -2.61 4.07 -9.24
CA SER A 108 -3.86 4.50 -9.89
C SER A 108 -5.11 4.31 -9.04
N ASP A 109 -5.17 3.24 -8.27
CA ASP A 109 -6.36 2.83 -7.52
C ASP A 109 -5.96 2.38 -6.11
N ASN A 110 -6.93 2.33 -5.21
CA ASN A 110 -6.75 1.68 -3.91
C ASN A 110 -6.92 0.14 -4.06
N TRP A 111 -5.99 -0.49 -4.79
CA TRP A 111 -5.98 -1.93 -5.02
C TRP A 111 -5.38 -2.71 -3.84
N PHE A 112 -4.47 -2.08 -3.09
CA PHE A 112 -3.67 -2.74 -2.06
C PHE A 112 -4.52 -3.20 -0.88
N GLU A 113 -5.34 -2.32 -0.29
CA GLU A 113 -6.11 -2.66 0.90
C GLU A 113 -7.10 -3.82 0.64
N PRO A 114 -7.93 -3.82 -0.44
CA PRO A 114 -8.80 -4.96 -0.73
C PRO A 114 -8.03 -6.27 -0.99
N LEU A 115 -6.89 -6.20 -1.68
CA LEU A 115 -6.04 -7.36 -1.88
C LEU A 115 -5.47 -7.86 -0.54
N PHE A 116 -4.96 -6.94 0.29
CA PHE A 116 -4.35 -7.27 1.56
C PHE A 116 -5.35 -7.90 2.52
N GLU A 117 -6.57 -7.35 2.64
CA GLU A 117 -7.66 -7.95 3.41
C GLU A 117 -7.98 -9.36 2.92
N LYS A 118 -8.09 -9.55 1.60
CA LYS A 118 -8.37 -10.87 1.01
C LYS A 118 -7.31 -11.89 1.37
N ILE A 119 -6.02 -11.58 1.13
CA ILE A 119 -4.93 -12.53 1.38
C ILE A 119 -4.76 -12.85 2.87
N GLN A 120 -5.07 -11.90 3.78
CA GLN A 120 -5.07 -12.16 5.22
C GLN A 120 -6.16 -13.16 5.66
N THR A 121 -7.27 -13.25 4.93
CA THR A 121 -8.32 -14.24 5.21
C THR A 121 -8.04 -15.60 4.59
N GLU A 122 -7.28 -15.63 3.50
CA GLU A 122 -6.98 -16.85 2.73
C GLU A 122 -5.71 -17.57 3.20
N TYR A 123 -4.73 -16.81 3.73
CA TYR A 123 -3.41 -17.35 4.08
C TYR A 123 -3.00 -17.03 5.52
N GLN A 124 -2.18 -17.92 6.10
CA GLN A 124 -1.64 -17.77 7.47
C GLN A 124 -0.43 -16.81 7.44
N ILE A 125 -0.72 -15.51 7.38
CA ILE A 125 0.27 -14.45 7.31
C ILE A 125 0.66 -13.97 8.70
N ASP A 126 1.97 -13.83 8.95
CA ASP A 126 2.50 -13.05 10.05
C ASP A 126 2.46 -11.55 9.68
N THR A 127 1.46 -10.86 10.21
CA THR A 127 1.22 -9.44 9.89
C THR A 127 2.30 -8.50 10.42
N ASP A 128 3.16 -8.94 11.33
CA ASP A 128 4.32 -8.18 11.77
C ASP A 128 5.53 -8.31 10.83
N ARG A 129 5.49 -9.28 9.92
CA ARG A 129 6.56 -9.55 8.94
C ARG A 129 6.03 -9.49 7.51
N VAL A 130 5.50 -8.33 7.12
CA VAL A 130 5.04 -8.04 5.76
C VAL A 130 6.05 -7.14 5.07
N TYR A 131 6.51 -7.55 3.92
CA TYR A 131 7.53 -6.86 3.14
C TYR A 131 7.01 -6.51 1.75
N LEU A 132 7.49 -5.38 1.22
CA LEU A 132 7.13 -4.93 -0.12
C LEU A 132 8.40 -4.71 -0.94
N THR A 133 8.42 -5.25 -2.15
CA THR A 133 9.53 -5.07 -3.08
C THR A 133 9.02 -4.95 -4.52
N GLY A 134 9.79 -4.32 -5.37
CA GLY A 134 9.44 -4.21 -6.78
C GLY A 134 10.52 -3.48 -7.57
N ILE A 135 10.42 -3.57 -8.89
CA ILE A 135 11.41 -2.99 -9.80
C ILE A 135 10.77 -2.02 -10.78
N SER A 136 11.47 -0.92 -11.13
CA SER A 136 11.02 0.04 -12.15
C SER A 136 9.67 0.65 -11.75
N MET A 137 8.62 0.50 -12.55
CA MET A 137 7.26 0.84 -12.17
C MET A 137 6.88 0.23 -10.80
N GLY A 138 7.30 -1.02 -10.52
CA GLY A 138 7.12 -1.67 -9.23
C GLY A 138 7.97 -1.05 -8.11
N GLY A 139 9.14 -0.51 -8.44
CA GLY A 139 9.97 0.26 -7.51
C GLY A 139 9.29 1.57 -7.07
N TYR A 140 8.66 2.27 -8.01
CA TYR A 140 7.77 3.41 -7.72
C TYR A 140 6.58 2.96 -6.86
N GLY A 141 5.92 1.85 -7.26
CA GLY A 141 4.82 1.27 -6.50
C GLY A 141 5.21 0.94 -5.07
N THR A 142 6.43 0.43 -4.87
CA THR A 142 6.96 0.10 -3.54
C THR A 142 7.00 1.33 -2.62
N PHE A 143 7.50 2.47 -3.11
CA PHE A 143 7.50 3.70 -2.32
C PHE A 143 6.08 4.24 -2.10
N ILE A 144 5.26 4.31 -3.16
CA ILE A 144 3.92 4.92 -3.09
C ILE A 144 2.99 4.12 -2.19
N VAL A 145 2.92 2.80 -2.37
CA VAL A 145 2.08 1.93 -1.54
C VAL A 145 2.52 1.96 -0.08
N ALA A 146 3.84 2.01 0.18
CA ALA A 146 4.31 2.14 1.55
C ALA A 146 4.00 3.51 2.17
N MET A 147 3.98 4.61 1.38
CA MET A 147 3.54 5.92 1.85
C MET A 147 2.04 5.97 2.14
N ASP A 148 1.23 5.21 1.37
CA ASP A 148 -0.21 5.12 1.58
C ASP A 148 -0.56 4.26 2.81
N HIS A 149 0.24 3.22 3.08
CA HIS A 149 0.01 2.22 4.12
C HIS A 149 1.25 2.00 5.01
N PRO A 150 1.78 3.05 5.67
CA PRO A 150 3.06 2.97 6.39
C PRO A 150 3.03 2.04 7.62
N ASP A 151 1.85 1.69 8.09
CA ASP A 151 1.62 0.78 9.21
C ASP A 151 1.59 -0.70 8.83
N LYS A 152 1.68 -1.04 7.55
CA LYS A 152 1.57 -2.43 7.06
C LYS A 152 2.93 -3.13 6.91
N PHE A 153 4.01 -2.40 6.67
CA PHE A 153 5.27 -3.00 6.25
C PHE A 153 6.34 -3.00 7.34
N ALA A 154 6.99 -4.16 7.51
CA ALA A 154 8.18 -4.32 8.34
C ALA A 154 9.44 -3.80 7.66
N ALA A 155 9.52 -3.92 6.34
CA ALA A 155 10.57 -3.33 5.51
C ALA A 155 10.13 -3.23 4.04
N ILE A 156 10.81 -2.38 3.27
CA ILE A 156 10.61 -2.28 1.82
C ILE A 156 11.94 -2.32 1.06
N VAL A 157 11.92 -2.93 -0.14
CA VAL A 157 13.10 -3.05 -1.01
C VAL A 157 12.76 -2.59 -2.43
N PRO A 158 12.80 -1.28 -2.72
CA PRO A 158 12.60 -0.75 -4.06
C PRO A 158 13.86 -0.89 -4.93
N LEU A 159 13.69 -1.39 -6.17
CA LEU A 159 14.73 -1.44 -7.21
C LEU A 159 14.40 -0.44 -8.33
N CYS A 160 15.34 0.44 -8.69
CA CYS A 160 15.17 1.49 -9.71
C CYS A 160 13.87 2.26 -9.52
N GLY A 161 13.57 2.65 -8.28
CA GLY A 161 12.31 3.28 -7.88
C GLY A 161 12.42 4.80 -7.74
N GLY A 162 11.26 5.42 -7.62
CA GLY A 162 11.10 6.85 -7.39
C GLY A 162 9.73 7.15 -6.79
N CYS A 163 9.37 8.42 -6.74
CA CYS A 163 8.00 8.87 -6.49
C CYS A 163 7.73 10.14 -7.31
N ASN A 164 6.45 10.50 -7.50
CA ASN A 164 6.12 11.75 -8.17
C ASN A 164 6.50 12.96 -7.29
N ASP A 165 6.65 14.12 -7.89
CA ASP A 165 6.96 15.36 -7.14
C ASP A 165 5.87 15.70 -6.13
N SER A 166 4.62 15.41 -6.44
CA SER A 166 3.48 15.56 -5.52
C SER A 166 3.57 14.70 -4.26
N ASP A 167 4.32 13.59 -4.30
CA ASP A 167 4.50 12.69 -3.16
C ASP A 167 5.66 13.11 -2.25
N THR A 168 6.51 14.03 -2.70
CA THR A 168 7.67 14.51 -1.93
C THR A 168 7.35 14.94 -0.49
N PRO A 169 6.25 15.67 -0.21
CA PRO A 169 5.88 16.04 1.16
C PRO A 169 5.56 14.84 2.06
N ARG A 170 5.22 13.69 1.48
CA ARG A 170 4.81 12.48 2.19
C ARG A 170 5.96 11.52 2.48
N ILE A 171 7.12 11.72 1.90
CA ILE A 171 8.28 10.80 2.02
C ILE A 171 8.60 10.50 3.49
N CYS A 172 8.49 11.49 4.37
CA CYS A 172 8.76 11.31 5.79
C CYS A 172 7.81 10.37 6.55
N THR A 173 6.69 9.97 5.94
CA THR A 173 5.83 8.92 6.51
C THR A 173 6.55 7.57 6.59
N LEU A 174 7.53 7.36 5.71
CA LEU A 174 8.34 6.14 5.65
C LEU A 174 9.49 6.09 6.67
N LYS A 175 9.73 7.13 7.47
CA LYS A 175 10.92 7.25 8.33
C LYS A 175 11.13 6.09 9.30
N ASN A 176 10.07 5.43 9.73
CA ASN A 176 10.12 4.31 10.67
C ASN A 176 10.26 2.94 9.98
N ILE A 177 10.04 2.87 8.68
CA ILE A 177 10.14 1.63 7.90
C ILE A 177 11.59 1.45 7.46
N PRO A 178 12.26 0.33 7.77
CA PRO A 178 13.55 -0.01 7.18
C PRO A 178 13.45 -0.10 5.65
N ILE A 179 14.33 0.62 4.96
CA ILE A 179 14.36 0.70 3.49
C ILE A 179 15.75 0.30 2.99
N TRP A 180 15.80 -0.68 2.08
CA TRP A 180 17.03 -0.99 1.36
C TRP A 180 16.79 -0.80 -0.14
N ALA A 181 17.18 0.35 -0.65
CA ALA A 181 17.02 0.70 -2.06
C ALA A 181 18.23 0.27 -2.90
N PHE A 182 17.98 -0.09 -4.17
CA PHE A 182 18.99 -0.41 -5.16
C PHE A 182 18.75 0.38 -6.43
N HIS A 183 19.84 0.88 -7.06
CA HIS A 183 19.75 1.58 -8.34
C HIS A 183 21.06 1.49 -9.11
N GLY A 184 20.98 1.27 -10.43
CA GLY A 184 22.12 1.32 -11.33
C GLY A 184 22.55 2.77 -11.62
N THR A 185 23.87 3.06 -11.58
CA THR A 185 24.36 4.43 -11.81
C THR A 185 24.26 4.88 -13.27
N ASN A 186 24.14 3.93 -14.22
CA ASN A 186 23.96 4.17 -15.65
C ASN A 186 22.53 3.87 -16.12
N ASP A 187 21.55 3.96 -15.21
CA ASP A 187 20.14 3.79 -15.59
C ASP A 187 19.69 4.99 -16.47
N ASN A 188 19.51 4.70 -17.76
CA ASN A 188 19.08 5.69 -18.77
C ASN A 188 17.55 5.76 -18.91
N LEU A 189 16.80 4.88 -18.23
CA LEU A 189 15.35 4.85 -18.28
C LEU A 189 14.74 5.59 -17.07
N ILE A 190 15.25 5.31 -15.89
CA ILE A 190 14.92 6.01 -14.65
C ILE A 190 16.24 6.50 -14.04
N PRO A 191 16.53 7.81 -14.07
CA PRO A 191 17.76 8.33 -13.51
C PRO A 191 17.89 8.00 -12.02
N ILE A 192 19.09 7.62 -11.58
CA ILE A 192 19.38 7.28 -10.16
C ILE A 192 18.98 8.42 -9.20
N SER A 193 18.97 9.67 -9.69
CA SER A 193 18.53 10.85 -8.94
C SER A 193 17.11 10.72 -8.37
N GLU A 194 16.24 9.89 -8.98
CA GLU A 194 14.90 9.63 -8.46
C GLU A 194 14.94 8.92 -7.11
N THR A 195 15.74 7.85 -6.99
CA THR A 195 15.94 7.18 -5.70
C THR A 195 16.74 8.08 -4.74
N GLU A 196 17.79 8.76 -5.22
CA GLU A 196 18.62 9.67 -4.38
C GLU A 196 17.77 10.76 -3.73
N ARG A 197 16.82 11.33 -4.45
CA ARG A 197 15.91 12.35 -3.93
C ARG A 197 15.11 11.85 -2.74
N ILE A 198 14.61 10.61 -2.81
CA ILE A 198 13.83 10.00 -1.72
C ILE A 198 14.73 9.71 -0.52
N ILE A 199 15.89 9.07 -0.75
CA ILE A 199 16.84 8.74 0.32
C ILE A 199 17.30 10.00 1.04
N ASN A 200 17.70 11.06 0.29
CA ASN A 200 18.10 12.33 0.86
C ASN A 200 16.98 13.01 1.68
N ALA A 201 15.71 12.85 1.27
CA ALA A 201 14.58 13.36 2.03
C ALA A 201 14.37 12.57 3.32
N LEU A 202 14.47 11.24 3.25
CA LEU A 202 14.37 10.36 4.41
C LEU A 202 15.49 10.59 5.42
N ASP A 203 16.70 10.80 4.97
CA ASP A 203 17.85 11.10 5.86
C ASP A 203 17.59 12.37 6.67
N LYS A 204 16.99 13.42 6.05
CA LYS A 204 16.56 14.63 6.77
C LYS A 204 15.50 14.38 7.84
N CYS A 205 14.65 13.37 7.63
CA CYS A 205 13.63 12.93 8.59
C CYS A 205 14.15 11.87 9.57
N LYS A 206 15.44 11.52 9.55
CA LYS A 206 16.06 10.43 10.32
C LYS A 206 15.43 9.05 9.98
N GLY A 207 15.19 8.81 8.70
CA GLY A 207 14.70 7.54 8.19
C GLY A 207 15.72 6.42 8.32
N LYS A 208 15.25 5.18 8.35
CA LYS A 208 16.09 3.97 8.43
C LYS A 208 16.43 3.50 7.01
N THR A 209 17.40 4.13 6.36
CA THR A 209 17.73 3.89 4.96
C THR A 209 19.06 3.17 4.77
N LYS A 210 19.09 2.29 3.78
CA LYS A 210 20.28 1.70 3.17
C LYS A 210 20.15 1.85 1.67
N PHE A 211 21.14 2.41 1.01
CA PHE A 211 21.11 2.61 -0.43
C PHE A 211 22.35 1.99 -1.08
N THR A 212 22.13 1.03 -1.98
CA THR A 212 23.17 0.39 -2.78
C THR A 212 23.13 0.93 -4.19
N LYS A 213 24.14 1.72 -4.56
CA LYS A 213 24.39 2.17 -5.92
C LYS A 213 25.20 1.10 -6.64
N LEU A 214 24.70 0.66 -7.78
CA LEU A 214 25.35 -0.38 -8.60
C LEU A 214 26.12 0.32 -9.70
N GLU A 215 27.43 0.43 -9.49
CA GLU A 215 28.32 1.15 -10.39
C GLU A 215 28.35 0.52 -11.78
N GLY A 216 28.09 1.36 -12.81
CA GLY A 216 28.06 0.93 -14.22
C GLY A 216 26.80 0.19 -14.66
N GLU A 217 25.94 -0.24 -13.71
CA GLU A 217 24.70 -0.94 -14.04
C GLU A 217 23.64 0.00 -14.61
N GLY A 218 22.85 -0.54 -15.57
CA GLY A 218 21.70 0.14 -16.14
C GLY A 218 20.40 -0.18 -15.41
N HIS A 219 19.29 -0.10 -16.15
CA HIS A 219 17.94 -0.33 -15.61
C HIS A 219 17.65 -1.80 -15.23
N GLY A 220 18.32 -2.76 -15.87
CA GLY A 220 18.02 -4.20 -15.81
C GLY A 220 18.56 -4.91 -14.56
N ILE A 221 18.34 -4.39 -13.37
CA ILE A 221 18.90 -4.94 -12.11
C ILE A 221 18.01 -5.99 -11.42
N GLN A 222 16.97 -6.51 -12.09
CA GLN A 222 16.09 -7.55 -11.53
C GLN A 222 16.83 -8.86 -11.19
N TYR A 223 18.00 -9.09 -11.76
CA TYR A 223 18.86 -10.23 -11.45
C TYR A 223 19.29 -10.26 -9.97
N LEU A 224 19.19 -9.12 -9.26
CA LEU A 224 19.50 -9.07 -7.84
C LEU A 224 18.63 -10.01 -7.02
N TYR A 225 17.39 -10.26 -7.43
CA TYR A 225 16.53 -11.23 -6.74
C TYR A 225 17.08 -12.64 -6.78
N GLU A 226 17.87 -12.99 -7.81
CA GLU A 226 18.53 -14.30 -7.96
C GLU A 226 19.91 -14.32 -7.29
N THR A 227 20.70 -13.26 -7.49
CA THR A 227 22.12 -13.25 -7.14
C THR A 227 22.43 -12.67 -5.76
N HIS A 228 21.45 -12.04 -5.12
CA HIS A 228 21.62 -11.33 -3.83
C HIS A 228 20.65 -11.85 -2.76
N PRO A 229 20.81 -13.12 -2.29
CA PRO A 229 19.93 -13.73 -1.29
C PRO A 229 19.93 -12.97 0.04
N GLN A 230 20.94 -12.13 0.31
CA GLN A 230 21.00 -11.22 1.44
C GLN A 230 19.85 -10.21 1.48
N ILE A 231 19.17 -9.94 0.36
CA ILE A 231 17.95 -9.12 0.32
C ILE A 231 16.86 -9.77 1.18
N TYR A 232 16.62 -11.06 0.96
CA TYR A 232 15.61 -11.82 1.70
C TYR A 232 15.99 -11.97 3.18
N LYS A 233 17.26 -12.32 3.44
CA LYS A 233 17.75 -12.40 4.82
C LYS A 233 17.55 -11.09 5.56
N TRP A 234 17.92 -9.97 4.94
CA TRP A 234 17.76 -8.63 5.54
C TRP A 234 16.29 -8.29 5.78
N MET A 235 15.38 -8.61 4.84
CA MET A 235 13.94 -8.41 5.06
C MET A 235 13.46 -9.21 6.26
N LEU A 236 13.80 -10.50 6.33
CA LEU A 236 13.36 -11.41 7.40
C LEU A 236 13.91 -11.04 8.80
N GLU A 237 14.98 -10.24 8.85
CA GLU A 237 15.53 -9.65 10.08
C GLU A 237 14.73 -8.42 10.56
N GLN A 238 13.71 -7.97 9.81
CA GLN A 238 12.89 -6.83 10.18
C GLN A 238 11.51 -7.30 10.66
N SER A 239 11.00 -6.66 11.71
CA SER A 239 9.64 -6.88 12.23
C SER A 239 9.06 -5.55 12.70
N ARG A 240 7.76 -5.36 12.52
CA ARG A 240 7.05 -4.16 13.01
C ARG A 240 7.00 -4.10 14.53
N SER A 241 6.84 -5.25 15.19
CA SER A 241 6.85 -5.36 16.66
C SER A 241 8.26 -5.25 17.25
N GLY A 242 9.31 -5.32 16.42
CA GLY A 242 10.70 -5.41 16.87
C GLY A 242 11.07 -6.77 17.46
N VAL A 243 10.14 -7.74 17.45
CA VAL A 243 10.37 -9.14 17.90
C VAL A 243 10.43 -10.03 16.67
N ILE A 244 11.51 -10.76 16.52
CA ILE A 244 11.65 -11.83 15.50
C ILE A 244 11.47 -13.16 16.26
N LEU A 245 10.43 -13.91 15.91
CA LEU A 245 10.10 -15.21 16.51
C LEU A 245 10.90 -16.33 15.85
#